data_bee5864d6ceb17e8a55a34bddb252b35
#
_entry.id   bee5864d6ceb17e8a55a34bddb252b35
#
_cell.length_a   1.000
_cell.length_b   1.000
_cell.length_c   1.000
_cell.angle_alpha   90.00
_cell.angle_beta   90.00
_cell.angle_gamma   90.00
#
_symmetry.space_group_name_H-M   'P 1'
#
loop_
_entity.id
_entity.type
_entity.pdbx_description
1 polymer ?
#
loop_
_entity_poly.entity_id
_entity_poly.type
_entity_poly.pdbx_seq_one_letter_code
_entity_poly.pdbx_strand_id
1 'polypeptide(L)'
;MKFGIRAHDVHIFDDMPALSAKLKELGFSYLQFAPRVSLKETSQKGYRMNAGLATYVRQTLAANGISIATLGCYGNMEHPDLDERKRFMNLFSQYITLAHNFGAPLVVTETGTVHPGVSPTTENFTEEAVDLTIKQIAKQVKVAEKAGVLVGIEPGINHPIHDVATIDRMLNWIDSPNLKLVIDPVGLVSDKDPDANQNAETMIKHYNDIIYGFHINDYRYIDGKKTKVDFGTGEVDLPKMVKTIEAAQPHAIMELDGLPDLDACLKYVHENLLN
;
A
#
# COMPACT_ATOMS: atom_id res chain seq x y z
N MET A 1 -13.75 13.74 -3.44
CA MET A 1 -13.33 13.42 -2.06
C MET A 1 -11.82 13.56 -1.97
N LYS A 2 -11.28 14.07 -0.88
CA LYS A 2 -9.81 14.21 -0.69
C LYS A 2 -9.08 12.87 -0.45
N PHE A 3 -9.82 11.81 -0.15
CA PHE A 3 -9.28 10.47 0.05
C PHE A 3 -9.41 9.63 -1.22
N GLY A 4 -8.44 8.73 -1.42
CA GLY A 4 -8.57 7.56 -2.28
C GLY A 4 -9.11 6.37 -1.50
N ILE A 5 -9.25 5.25 -2.17
CA ILE A 5 -9.69 4.00 -1.56
C ILE A 5 -8.94 2.82 -2.17
N ARG A 6 -8.74 1.78 -1.41
CA ARG A 6 -8.29 0.50 -1.94
C ARG A 6 -9.44 -0.14 -2.75
N ALA A 7 -9.25 -0.30 -4.06
CA ALA A 7 -10.32 -0.66 -4.99
C ALA A 7 -11.13 -1.91 -4.61
N HIS A 8 -10.47 -2.91 -4.03
CA HIS A 8 -11.15 -4.16 -3.67
C HIS A 8 -11.99 -4.08 -2.38
N ASP A 9 -11.89 -2.99 -1.60
CA ASP A 9 -12.81 -2.74 -0.48
C ASP A 9 -14.20 -2.29 -0.95
N VAL A 10 -14.35 -1.97 -2.24
CA VAL A 10 -15.67 -1.75 -2.86
C VAL A 10 -16.42 -3.05 -3.15
N HIS A 11 -15.74 -4.21 -3.03
CA HIS A 11 -16.30 -5.56 -3.27
C HIS A 11 -16.89 -5.79 -4.67
N ILE A 12 -16.39 -5.09 -5.69
CA ILE A 12 -16.68 -5.32 -7.10
C ILE A 12 -15.43 -5.89 -7.76
N PHE A 13 -15.50 -7.13 -8.23
CA PHE A 13 -14.37 -7.86 -8.79
C PHE A 13 -14.62 -8.24 -10.24
N ASP A 14 -13.55 -8.25 -11.05
CA ASP A 14 -13.55 -8.62 -12.47
C ASP A 14 -14.53 -7.84 -13.36
N ASP A 15 -15.09 -6.73 -12.87
CA ASP A 15 -16.00 -5.82 -13.59
C ASP A 15 -15.53 -4.36 -13.45
N MET A 16 -14.62 -3.95 -14.32
CA MET A 16 -14.05 -2.60 -14.30
C MET A 16 -15.08 -1.49 -14.57
N PRO A 17 -16.04 -1.64 -15.50
CA PRO A 17 -17.11 -0.65 -15.67
C PRO A 17 -17.95 -0.45 -14.41
N ALA A 18 -18.40 -1.52 -13.76
CA ALA A 18 -19.18 -1.43 -12.52
C ALA A 18 -18.38 -0.83 -11.37
N LEU A 19 -17.11 -1.25 -11.20
CA LEU A 19 -16.21 -0.70 -10.19
C LEU A 19 -16.00 0.80 -10.41
N SER A 20 -15.70 1.21 -11.64
CA SER A 20 -15.45 2.62 -11.99
C SER A 20 -16.70 3.49 -11.78
N ALA A 21 -17.89 2.98 -12.14
CA ALA A 21 -19.15 3.68 -11.90
C ALA A 21 -19.42 3.87 -10.40
N LYS A 22 -19.20 2.81 -9.60
CA LYS A 22 -19.40 2.85 -8.14
C LYS A 22 -18.43 3.81 -7.47
N LEU A 23 -17.15 3.80 -7.85
CA LEU A 23 -16.15 4.74 -7.32
C LEU A 23 -16.54 6.20 -7.60
N LYS A 24 -17.05 6.49 -8.80
CA LYS A 24 -17.59 7.83 -9.14
C LYS A 24 -18.79 8.19 -8.28
N GLU A 25 -19.77 7.29 -8.12
CA GLU A 25 -20.92 7.48 -7.24
C GLU A 25 -20.51 7.83 -5.81
N LEU A 26 -19.47 7.13 -5.29
CA LEU A 26 -18.91 7.37 -3.95
C LEU A 26 -18.03 8.64 -3.88
N GLY A 27 -17.77 9.31 -4.99
CA GLY A 27 -17.03 10.58 -5.05
C GLY A 27 -15.50 10.44 -5.02
N PHE A 28 -14.95 9.26 -5.27
CA PHE A 28 -13.51 9.06 -5.37
C PHE A 28 -12.95 9.54 -6.70
N SER A 29 -11.77 10.16 -6.67
CA SER A 29 -11.03 10.60 -7.86
C SER A 29 -9.71 9.85 -8.05
N TYR A 30 -9.26 9.10 -7.05
CA TYR A 30 -8.09 8.23 -7.16
C TYR A 30 -8.23 7.01 -6.25
N LEU A 31 -7.41 5.99 -6.52
CA LEU A 31 -7.46 4.72 -5.78
C LEU A 31 -6.11 4.01 -5.76
N GLN A 32 -5.95 3.11 -4.78
CA GLN A 32 -5.00 2.01 -4.85
C GLN A 32 -5.63 0.87 -5.66
N PHE A 33 -4.94 0.41 -6.70
CA PHE A 33 -5.41 -0.68 -7.54
C PHE A 33 -4.50 -1.91 -7.45
N ALA A 34 -5.06 -3.03 -7.02
CA ALA A 34 -4.35 -4.30 -6.93
C ALA A 34 -4.96 -5.32 -7.93
N PRO A 35 -4.44 -5.45 -9.17
CA PRO A 35 -4.97 -6.35 -10.20
C PRO A 35 -5.11 -7.81 -9.74
N ARG A 36 -4.21 -8.28 -8.87
CA ARG A 36 -4.28 -9.63 -8.30
C ARG A 36 -5.57 -9.92 -7.54
N VAL A 37 -6.19 -8.88 -7.00
CA VAL A 37 -7.41 -8.96 -6.19
C VAL A 37 -8.60 -8.45 -6.98
N SER A 38 -8.54 -7.22 -7.49
CA SER A 38 -9.66 -6.57 -8.19
C SER A 38 -10.01 -7.24 -9.53
N LEU A 39 -9.02 -7.86 -10.21
CA LEU A 39 -9.19 -8.59 -11.47
C LEU A 39 -8.65 -10.03 -11.35
N LYS A 40 -9.04 -10.72 -10.29
CA LYS A 40 -8.48 -12.01 -9.90
C LYS A 40 -8.55 -13.05 -11.00
N GLU A 41 -9.70 -13.21 -11.63
CA GLU A 41 -9.91 -14.20 -12.68
C GLU A 41 -9.35 -13.69 -14.03
N THR A 42 -9.67 -12.45 -14.40
CA THR A 42 -9.21 -11.80 -15.64
C THR A 42 -7.68 -11.75 -15.74
N SER A 43 -7.02 -11.38 -14.64
CA SER A 43 -5.55 -11.29 -14.58
C SER A 43 -4.87 -12.59 -14.17
N GLN A 44 -5.63 -13.65 -13.88
CA GLN A 44 -5.14 -14.90 -13.26
C GLN A 44 -4.24 -14.62 -12.07
N LYS A 45 -4.81 -13.95 -11.06
CA LYS A 45 -4.12 -13.51 -9.83
C LYS A 45 -2.89 -12.63 -10.12
N GLY A 46 -2.98 -11.80 -11.16
CA GLY A 46 -1.93 -10.86 -11.55
C GLY A 46 -0.84 -11.42 -12.46
N TYR A 47 -0.84 -12.73 -12.76
CA TYR A 47 0.20 -13.35 -13.58
C TYR A 47 0.00 -13.20 -15.09
N ARG A 48 -1.19 -12.83 -15.56
CA ARG A 48 -1.49 -12.54 -16.98
C ARG A 48 -1.78 -11.07 -17.20
N MET A 49 -0.85 -10.23 -16.81
CA MET A 49 -0.90 -8.81 -17.07
C MET A 49 -0.26 -8.50 -18.42
N ASN A 50 -0.83 -7.55 -19.15
CA ASN A 50 -0.26 -7.03 -20.40
C ASN A 50 -0.69 -5.58 -20.62
N ALA A 51 -0.06 -4.90 -21.58
CA ALA A 51 -0.32 -3.50 -21.87
C ALA A 51 -1.78 -3.23 -22.30
N GLY A 52 -2.42 -4.17 -22.96
CA GLY A 52 -3.83 -4.04 -23.38
C GLY A 52 -4.77 -4.00 -22.19
N LEU A 53 -4.63 -4.95 -21.26
CA LEU A 53 -5.43 -4.98 -20.02
C LEU A 53 -5.16 -3.73 -19.16
N ALA A 54 -3.91 -3.34 -18.99
CA ALA A 54 -3.55 -2.15 -18.23
C ALA A 54 -4.15 -0.87 -18.84
N THR A 55 -4.09 -0.73 -20.16
CA THR A 55 -4.71 0.40 -20.88
C THR A 55 -6.23 0.40 -20.76
N TYR A 56 -6.87 -0.76 -20.87
CA TYR A 56 -8.31 -0.91 -20.65
C TYR A 56 -8.73 -0.43 -19.25
N VAL A 57 -8.02 -0.87 -18.20
CA VAL A 57 -8.27 -0.44 -16.82
C VAL A 57 -8.16 1.08 -16.71
N ARG A 58 -7.04 1.65 -17.19
CA ARG A 58 -6.81 3.10 -17.16
C ARG A 58 -7.92 3.88 -17.87
N GLN A 59 -8.31 3.47 -19.06
CA GLN A 59 -9.33 4.16 -19.86
C GLN A 59 -10.70 4.09 -19.20
N THR A 60 -11.07 2.92 -18.63
CA THR A 60 -12.34 2.74 -17.93
C THR A 60 -12.44 3.62 -16.68
N LEU A 61 -11.38 3.71 -15.89
CA LEU A 61 -11.32 4.60 -14.72
C LEU A 61 -11.33 6.08 -15.15
N ALA A 62 -10.53 6.46 -16.15
CA ALA A 62 -10.43 7.83 -16.63
C ALA A 62 -11.74 8.36 -17.22
N ALA A 63 -12.58 7.51 -17.83
CA ALA A 63 -13.91 7.88 -18.31
C ALA A 63 -14.84 8.38 -17.18
N ASN A 64 -14.55 8.04 -15.93
CA ASN A 64 -15.25 8.53 -14.75
C ASN A 64 -14.43 9.55 -13.92
N GLY A 65 -13.30 10.04 -14.46
CA GLY A 65 -12.44 11.01 -13.79
C GLY A 65 -11.61 10.41 -12.65
N ILE A 66 -11.33 9.10 -12.70
CA ILE A 66 -10.61 8.38 -11.66
C ILE A 66 -9.22 8.00 -12.17
N SER A 67 -8.21 8.13 -11.32
CA SER A 67 -6.81 7.75 -11.58
C SER A 67 -6.32 6.72 -10.56
N ILE A 68 -5.28 5.97 -10.93
CA ILE A 68 -4.57 5.08 -10.01
C ILE A 68 -3.44 5.88 -9.37
N ALA A 69 -3.49 6.09 -8.05
CA ALA A 69 -2.43 6.72 -7.30
C ALA A 69 -1.33 5.71 -6.95
N THR A 70 -1.73 4.51 -6.54
CA THR A 70 -0.80 3.42 -6.20
C THR A 70 -1.22 2.11 -6.89
N LEU A 71 -0.27 1.43 -7.52
CA LEU A 71 -0.48 0.11 -8.13
C LEU A 71 0.05 -0.96 -7.16
N GLY A 72 -0.87 -1.63 -6.48
CA GLY A 72 -0.54 -2.63 -5.45
C GLY A 72 -0.06 -3.95 -6.04
N CYS A 73 1.16 -4.35 -5.74
CA CYS A 73 1.75 -5.65 -6.09
C CYS A 73 2.29 -6.34 -4.84
N TYR A 74 1.42 -6.66 -3.92
CA TYR A 74 1.76 -7.25 -2.63
C TYR A 74 2.14 -8.71 -2.75
N GLY A 75 3.24 -9.11 -2.11
CA GLY A 75 3.73 -10.49 -2.12
C GLY A 75 4.99 -10.67 -1.28
N ASN A 76 5.60 -11.84 -1.35
CA ASN A 76 6.69 -12.21 -0.46
C ASN A 76 8.06 -12.20 -1.17
N MET A 77 8.85 -11.13 -0.92
CA MET A 77 10.24 -11.00 -1.41
C MET A 77 11.21 -11.93 -0.72
N GLU A 78 10.82 -12.44 0.46
CA GLU A 78 11.62 -13.30 1.33
C GLU A 78 11.20 -14.76 1.28
N HIS A 79 10.27 -15.12 0.38
CA HIS A 79 9.76 -16.50 0.32
C HIS A 79 10.89 -17.52 0.38
N PRO A 80 10.86 -18.51 1.30
CA PRO A 80 11.96 -19.47 1.48
C PRO A 80 12.19 -20.34 0.25
N ASP A 81 11.12 -20.65 -0.50
CA ASP A 81 11.23 -21.30 -1.80
C ASP A 81 11.74 -20.28 -2.82
N LEU A 82 12.90 -20.58 -3.42
CA LEU A 82 13.59 -19.69 -4.36
C LEU A 82 12.82 -19.49 -5.67
N ASP A 83 12.05 -20.46 -6.12
CA ASP A 83 11.27 -20.36 -7.35
C ASP A 83 10.06 -19.46 -7.13
N GLU A 84 9.37 -19.57 -5.99
CA GLU A 84 8.27 -18.66 -5.63
C GLU A 84 8.79 -17.23 -5.40
N ARG A 85 9.92 -17.06 -4.73
CA ARG A 85 10.58 -15.75 -4.59
C ARG A 85 10.89 -15.14 -5.95
N LYS A 86 11.55 -15.88 -6.83
CA LYS A 86 11.87 -15.44 -8.19
C LYS A 86 10.62 -15.12 -9.00
N ARG A 87 9.58 -15.92 -8.86
CA ARG A 87 8.28 -15.71 -9.51
C ARG A 87 7.66 -14.40 -9.07
N PHE A 88 7.66 -14.11 -7.77
CA PHE A 88 7.15 -12.83 -7.24
C PHE A 88 8.00 -11.65 -7.72
N MET A 89 9.33 -11.73 -7.67
CA MET A 89 10.21 -10.67 -8.12
C MET A 89 10.03 -10.35 -9.61
N ASN A 90 9.81 -11.36 -10.46
CA ASN A 90 9.50 -11.17 -11.87
C ASN A 90 8.13 -10.50 -12.07
N LEU A 91 7.13 -10.90 -11.27
CA LEU A 91 5.82 -10.27 -11.27
C LEU A 91 5.91 -8.79 -10.88
N PHE A 92 6.65 -8.45 -9.84
CA PHE A 92 6.84 -7.07 -9.41
C PHE A 92 7.52 -6.23 -10.50
N SER A 93 8.57 -6.76 -11.15
CA SER A 93 9.21 -6.13 -12.31
C SER A 93 8.23 -5.91 -13.48
N GLN A 94 7.31 -6.84 -13.72
CA GLN A 94 6.28 -6.70 -14.75
C GLN A 94 5.29 -5.57 -14.41
N TYR A 95 4.89 -5.45 -13.14
CA TYR A 95 4.02 -4.34 -12.69
C TYR A 95 4.70 -3.00 -12.88
N ILE A 96 5.98 -2.87 -12.53
CA ILE A 96 6.77 -1.66 -12.78
C ILE A 96 6.78 -1.31 -14.28
N THR A 97 7.03 -2.30 -15.14
CA THR A 97 7.06 -2.10 -16.61
C THR A 97 5.70 -1.66 -17.16
N LEU A 98 4.61 -2.15 -16.59
CA LEU A 98 3.24 -1.84 -17.02
C LEU A 98 2.63 -0.61 -16.34
N ALA A 99 3.28 -0.03 -15.34
CA ALA A 99 2.72 1.06 -14.52
C ALA A 99 2.25 2.25 -15.37
N HIS A 100 3.02 2.66 -16.40
CA HIS A 100 2.60 3.72 -17.33
C HIS A 100 1.33 3.35 -18.13
N ASN A 101 1.16 2.09 -18.49
CA ASN A 101 -0.05 1.64 -19.19
C ASN A 101 -1.27 1.71 -18.28
N PHE A 102 -1.11 1.47 -16.97
CA PHE A 102 -2.14 1.71 -15.95
C PHE A 102 -2.36 3.20 -15.64
N GLY A 103 -1.42 4.07 -15.99
CA GLY A 103 -1.40 5.47 -15.57
C GLY A 103 -1.04 5.62 -14.08
N ALA A 104 -0.34 4.64 -13.52
CA ALA A 104 0.09 4.64 -12.12
C ALA A 104 1.53 5.16 -12.01
N PRO A 105 1.79 6.17 -11.17
CA PRO A 105 3.14 6.71 -10.97
C PRO A 105 4.00 5.85 -10.05
N LEU A 106 3.38 5.01 -9.20
CA LEU A 106 4.05 4.24 -8.17
C LEU A 106 3.52 2.80 -8.12
N VAL A 107 4.43 1.84 -7.96
CA VAL A 107 4.12 0.44 -7.63
C VAL A 107 4.51 0.18 -6.19
N VAL A 108 3.54 -0.25 -5.35
CA VAL A 108 3.72 -0.44 -3.91
C VAL A 108 3.68 -1.91 -3.50
N THR A 109 4.46 -2.25 -2.48
CA THR A 109 4.45 -3.56 -1.84
C THR A 109 4.91 -3.50 -0.38
N GLU A 110 4.43 -4.43 0.44
CA GLU A 110 5.10 -4.87 1.66
C GLU A 110 6.31 -5.74 1.31
N THR A 111 7.17 -6.05 2.30
CA THR A 111 8.42 -6.77 2.02
C THR A 111 8.35 -8.28 2.23
N GLY A 112 7.24 -8.79 2.75
CA GLY A 112 7.03 -10.23 2.94
C GLY A 112 7.62 -10.76 4.25
N THR A 113 7.93 -12.05 4.28
CA THR A 113 8.39 -12.76 5.48
C THR A 113 9.27 -13.94 5.08
N VAL A 114 10.18 -14.36 5.95
CA VAL A 114 11.05 -15.53 5.75
C VAL A 114 10.30 -16.88 5.72
N HIS A 115 9.00 -16.86 5.99
CA HIS A 115 8.11 -18.03 5.92
C HIS A 115 7.19 -17.99 4.70
N PRO A 116 6.61 -19.11 4.26
CA PRO A 116 5.69 -19.17 3.12
C PRO A 116 4.39 -18.38 3.33
N GLY A 117 3.94 -18.28 4.58
CA GLY A 117 2.72 -17.56 4.99
C GLY A 117 3.03 -16.25 5.71
N VAL A 118 2.05 -15.35 5.74
CA VAL A 118 2.16 -14.09 6.50
C VAL A 118 1.83 -14.37 7.96
N SER A 119 2.81 -14.88 8.71
CA SER A 119 2.70 -15.06 10.15
C SER A 119 3.75 -14.21 10.85
N PRO A 120 3.41 -13.56 11.98
CA PRO A 120 4.40 -12.85 12.79
C PRO A 120 5.54 -13.78 13.18
N THR A 121 6.77 -13.35 12.95
CA THR A 121 7.98 -14.08 13.37
C THR A 121 9.12 -13.12 13.60
N THR A 122 9.87 -13.34 14.67
CA THR A 122 11.11 -12.59 14.96
C THR A 122 12.25 -12.91 14.00
N GLU A 123 12.15 -13.99 13.22
CA GLU A 123 13.14 -14.35 12.21
C GLU A 123 13.20 -13.32 11.07
N ASN A 124 12.12 -12.56 10.85
CA ASN A 124 12.11 -11.43 9.91
C ASN A 124 13.07 -10.30 10.31
N PHE A 125 13.46 -10.22 11.60
CA PHE A 125 14.26 -9.12 12.15
C PHE A 125 15.76 -9.44 12.20
N THR A 126 16.17 -10.59 11.66
CA THR A 126 17.59 -10.92 11.53
C THR A 126 18.26 -10.03 10.50
N GLU A 127 19.57 -9.78 10.69
CA GLU A 127 20.34 -8.97 9.74
C GLU A 127 20.31 -9.58 8.33
N GLU A 128 20.34 -10.92 8.25
CA GLU A 128 20.29 -11.66 6.99
C GLU A 128 18.97 -11.43 6.24
N ALA A 129 17.81 -11.44 6.94
CA ALA A 129 16.50 -11.20 6.37
C ALA A 129 16.40 -9.74 5.87
N VAL A 130 16.80 -8.78 6.70
CA VAL A 130 16.81 -7.36 6.34
C VAL A 130 17.70 -7.11 5.12
N ASP A 131 18.92 -7.66 5.11
CA ASP A 131 19.86 -7.51 3.99
C ASP A 131 19.37 -8.12 2.70
N LEU A 132 18.75 -9.30 2.78
CA LEU A 132 18.19 -9.95 1.60
C LEU A 132 17.04 -9.12 1.03
N THR A 133 16.15 -8.63 1.89
CA THR A 133 15.05 -7.73 1.51
C THR A 133 15.56 -6.48 0.83
N ILE A 134 16.53 -5.79 1.41
CA ILE A 134 17.14 -4.57 0.82
C ILE A 134 17.73 -4.88 -0.57
N LYS A 135 18.43 -6.00 -0.72
CA LYS A 135 18.97 -6.43 -2.02
C LYS A 135 17.88 -6.70 -3.06
N GLN A 136 16.74 -7.25 -2.66
CA GLN A 136 15.61 -7.45 -3.57
C GLN A 136 14.95 -6.13 -3.96
N ILE A 137 14.71 -5.23 -3.00
CA ILE A 137 14.20 -3.88 -3.26
C ILE A 137 15.12 -3.13 -4.22
N ALA A 138 16.43 -3.13 -3.98
CA ALA A 138 17.42 -2.46 -4.83
C ALA A 138 17.34 -2.92 -6.30
N LYS A 139 17.10 -4.21 -6.55
CA LYS A 139 16.90 -4.72 -7.91
C LYS A 139 15.66 -4.13 -8.57
N GLN A 140 14.55 -4.01 -7.83
CA GLN A 140 13.30 -3.46 -8.35
C GLN A 140 13.40 -1.95 -8.57
N VAL A 141 14.07 -1.23 -7.68
CA VAL A 141 14.34 0.20 -7.86
C VAL A 141 15.12 0.46 -9.15
N LYS A 142 16.12 -0.37 -9.49
CA LYS A 142 16.84 -0.27 -10.78
C LYS A 142 15.93 -0.52 -12.00
N VAL A 143 14.92 -1.38 -11.87
CA VAL A 143 13.92 -1.56 -12.94
C VAL A 143 13.05 -0.31 -13.05
N ALA A 144 12.64 0.24 -11.91
CA ALA A 144 11.80 1.44 -11.83
C ALA A 144 12.51 2.70 -12.37
N GLU A 145 13.79 2.88 -12.07
CA GLU A 145 14.61 3.96 -12.65
C GLU A 145 14.61 3.93 -14.19
N LYS A 146 14.77 2.75 -14.78
CA LYS A 146 14.73 2.57 -16.24
C LYS A 146 13.34 2.80 -16.82
N ALA A 147 12.31 2.46 -16.07
CA ALA A 147 10.91 2.64 -16.48
C ALA A 147 10.38 4.06 -16.22
N GLY A 148 11.08 4.90 -15.44
CA GLY A 148 10.59 6.21 -15.00
C GLY A 148 9.40 6.12 -14.05
N VAL A 149 9.39 5.11 -13.15
CA VAL A 149 8.30 4.81 -12.22
C VAL A 149 8.85 4.82 -10.80
N LEU A 150 8.02 5.06 -9.79
CA LEU A 150 8.38 4.98 -8.39
C LEU A 150 8.12 3.57 -7.83
N VAL A 151 8.92 3.15 -6.87
CA VAL A 151 8.69 1.98 -6.02
C VAL A 151 8.36 2.46 -4.62
N GLY A 152 7.19 2.08 -4.12
CA GLY A 152 6.77 2.32 -2.74
C GLY A 152 7.02 1.08 -1.89
N ILE A 153 7.68 1.26 -0.77
CA ILE A 153 7.78 0.24 0.27
C ILE A 153 6.84 0.62 1.41
N GLU A 154 6.01 -0.32 1.80
CA GLU A 154 5.14 -0.23 2.97
C GLU A 154 5.78 -0.99 4.13
N PRO A 155 6.39 -0.28 5.10
CA PRO A 155 6.96 -0.90 6.29
C PRO A 155 5.84 -1.44 7.21
N GLY A 156 6.13 -2.55 7.90
CA GLY A 156 5.16 -3.11 8.84
C GLY A 156 5.78 -4.10 9.80
N ILE A 157 5.22 -4.20 11.01
CA ILE A 157 5.79 -4.98 12.13
C ILE A 157 5.97 -6.48 11.88
N ASN A 158 5.37 -6.99 10.82
CA ASN A 158 5.49 -8.42 10.44
C ASN A 158 6.50 -8.63 9.31
N HIS A 159 7.27 -7.60 8.95
CA HIS A 159 8.15 -7.59 7.78
C HIS A 159 9.59 -7.29 8.16
N PRO A 160 10.59 -7.64 7.32
CA PRO A 160 11.98 -7.26 7.55
C PRO A 160 12.20 -5.74 7.64
N ILE A 161 11.46 -4.95 6.85
CA ILE A 161 11.45 -3.48 6.98
C ILE A 161 10.27 -3.10 7.87
N HIS A 162 10.54 -2.78 9.14
CA HIS A 162 9.49 -2.69 10.16
C HIS A 162 9.60 -1.50 11.13
N ASP A 163 10.74 -0.82 11.17
CA ASP A 163 11.01 0.28 12.07
C ASP A 163 11.94 1.33 11.45
N VAL A 164 12.19 2.43 12.16
CA VAL A 164 13.07 3.51 11.72
C VAL A 164 14.47 2.98 11.37
N ALA A 165 15.02 2.07 12.17
CA ALA A 165 16.39 1.57 11.96
C ALA A 165 16.51 0.77 10.67
N THR A 166 15.55 -0.09 10.36
CA THR A 166 15.54 -0.90 9.14
C THR A 166 15.19 -0.06 7.90
N ILE A 167 14.34 0.97 8.05
CA ILE A 167 14.07 1.95 6.99
C ILE A 167 15.35 2.75 6.68
N ASP A 168 16.02 3.29 7.69
CA ASP A 168 17.29 4.02 7.50
C ASP A 168 18.35 3.15 6.83
N ARG A 169 18.48 1.88 7.25
CA ARG A 169 19.40 0.93 6.61
C ARG A 169 19.07 0.73 5.14
N MET A 170 17.79 0.58 4.80
CA MET A 170 17.33 0.46 3.41
C MET A 170 17.68 1.72 2.60
N LEU A 171 17.38 2.90 3.11
CA LEU A 171 17.61 4.18 2.43
C LEU A 171 19.09 4.48 2.26
N ASN A 172 19.91 4.16 3.27
CA ASN A 172 21.37 4.31 3.17
C ASN A 172 22.01 3.35 2.15
N TRP A 173 21.40 2.19 1.92
CA TRP A 173 21.86 1.24 0.90
C TRP A 173 21.39 1.62 -0.51
N ILE A 174 20.13 2.11 -0.61
CA ILE A 174 19.47 2.42 -1.88
C ILE A 174 19.32 3.94 -1.98
N ASP A 175 20.34 4.60 -2.51
CA ASP A 175 20.31 6.03 -2.81
C ASP A 175 19.63 6.25 -4.17
N SER A 176 18.30 6.35 -4.16
CA SER A 176 17.53 6.54 -5.38
C SER A 176 16.28 7.40 -5.15
N PRO A 177 16.04 8.43 -5.97
CA PRO A 177 14.81 9.24 -5.90
C PRO A 177 13.56 8.45 -6.27
N ASN A 178 13.72 7.28 -6.90
CA ASN A 178 12.61 6.41 -7.29
C ASN A 178 12.11 5.52 -6.14
N LEU A 179 12.84 5.46 -5.01
CA LEU A 179 12.38 4.77 -3.80
C LEU A 179 11.55 5.72 -2.93
N LYS A 180 10.36 5.28 -2.56
CA LYS A 180 9.41 6.01 -1.71
C LYS A 180 8.87 5.11 -0.62
N LEU A 181 8.25 5.73 0.39
CA LEU A 181 7.52 5.03 1.45
C LEU A 181 6.01 5.23 1.25
N VAL A 182 5.24 4.20 1.53
CA VAL A 182 3.80 4.28 1.77
C VAL A 182 3.59 3.85 3.21
N ILE A 183 2.98 4.70 4.02
CA ILE A 183 2.90 4.48 5.47
C ILE A 183 1.49 4.02 5.84
N ASP A 184 1.39 2.83 6.43
CA ASP A 184 0.22 2.40 7.22
C ASP A 184 0.58 2.56 8.70
N PRO A 185 0.11 3.63 9.39
CA PRO A 185 0.44 3.83 10.81
C PRO A 185 -0.07 2.70 11.71
N VAL A 186 -1.18 2.06 11.34
CA VAL A 186 -1.71 0.88 12.06
C VAL A 186 -0.86 -0.36 11.77
N GLY A 187 -0.33 -0.47 10.54
CA GLY A 187 0.64 -1.53 10.17
C GLY A 187 1.89 -1.53 11.04
N LEU A 188 2.25 -0.38 11.60
CA LEU A 188 3.41 -0.17 12.49
C LEU A 188 3.10 -0.32 13.98
N VAL A 189 1.83 -0.50 14.38
CA VAL A 189 1.46 -0.70 15.78
C VAL A 189 2.04 -2.01 16.32
N SER A 190 2.80 -1.90 17.39
CA SER A 190 3.49 -3.00 18.08
C SER A 190 3.43 -2.79 19.62
N ASP A 191 3.94 -3.75 20.38
CA ASP A 191 4.06 -3.59 21.84
C ASP A 191 5.00 -2.43 22.24
N LYS A 192 5.95 -2.06 21.36
CA LYS A 192 6.88 -0.94 21.60
C LYS A 192 6.28 0.41 21.19
N ASP A 193 5.51 0.40 20.10
CA ASP A 193 4.92 1.58 19.48
C ASP A 193 3.41 1.34 19.31
N PRO A 194 2.64 1.40 20.42
CA PRO A 194 1.24 0.96 20.45
C PRO A 194 0.26 2.01 19.91
N ASP A 195 0.71 3.23 19.59
CA ASP A 195 -0.13 4.34 19.17
C ASP A 195 0.07 4.64 17.67
N ALA A 196 -0.94 4.36 16.86
CA ALA A 196 -0.91 4.62 15.41
C ALA A 196 -0.75 6.11 15.09
N ASN A 197 -1.31 7.03 15.88
CA ASN A 197 -1.12 8.46 15.68
C ASN A 197 0.34 8.86 15.93
N GLN A 198 0.97 8.32 16.97
CA GLN A 198 2.40 8.53 17.23
C GLN A 198 3.27 7.93 16.12
N ASN A 199 2.90 6.78 15.57
CA ASN A 199 3.60 6.18 14.43
C ASN A 199 3.55 7.09 13.21
N ALA A 200 2.38 7.68 12.89
CA ALA A 200 2.27 8.66 11.81
C ALA A 200 3.18 9.87 12.05
N GLU A 201 3.16 10.47 13.25
CA GLU A 201 4.01 11.60 13.63
C GLU A 201 5.51 11.24 13.50
N THR A 202 5.90 10.05 13.95
CA THR A 202 7.29 9.55 13.85
C THR A 202 7.73 9.40 12.41
N MET A 203 6.94 8.75 11.56
CA MET A 203 7.28 8.56 10.16
C MET A 203 7.36 9.89 9.40
N ILE A 204 6.43 10.81 9.63
CA ILE A 204 6.48 12.17 9.07
C ILE A 204 7.75 12.90 9.51
N LYS A 205 8.07 12.87 10.79
CA LYS A 205 9.27 13.54 11.32
C LYS A 205 10.56 13.06 10.65
N HIS A 206 10.67 11.77 10.37
CA HIS A 206 11.90 11.18 9.80
C HIS A 206 11.92 11.22 8.27
N TYR A 207 10.77 11.05 7.60
CA TYR A 207 10.71 10.68 6.19
C TYR A 207 9.77 11.53 5.33
N ASN A 208 9.34 12.72 5.79
CA ASN A 208 8.35 13.55 5.10
C ASN A 208 8.62 13.70 3.59
N ASP A 209 9.88 13.90 3.19
CA ASP A 209 10.25 14.18 1.80
C ASP A 209 10.20 12.94 0.88
N ILE A 210 10.14 11.74 1.47
CA ILE A 210 10.11 10.49 0.72
C ILE A 210 8.82 9.68 0.91
N ILE A 211 7.94 10.10 1.83
CA ILE A 211 6.61 9.52 1.94
C ILE A 211 5.80 9.92 0.72
N TYR A 212 5.28 8.93 -0.01
CA TYR A 212 4.40 9.13 -1.14
C TYR A 212 2.93 9.21 -0.74
N GLY A 213 2.53 8.41 0.24
CA GLY A 213 1.16 8.37 0.70
C GLY A 213 0.97 7.60 1.99
N PHE A 214 -0.27 7.61 2.47
CA PHE A 214 -0.66 6.98 3.73
C PHE A 214 -1.88 6.09 3.52
N HIS A 215 -1.90 4.94 4.19
CA HIS A 215 -3.11 4.15 4.39
C HIS A 215 -3.83 4.64 5.64
N ILE A 216 -5.14 4.86 5.52
CA ILE A 216 -6.00 5.30 6.62
C ILE A 216 -6.95 4.18 6.95
N ASN A 217 -6.80 3.63 8.13
CA ASN A 217 -7.64 2.57 8.67
C ASN A 217 -7.77 2.69 10.19
N ASP A 218 -8.67 1.91 10.78
CA ASP A 218 -8.88 1.84 12.21
C ASP A 218 -8.74 0.39 12.69
N TYR A 219 -8.34 0.20 13.94
CA TYR A 219 -8.14 -1.12 14.51
C TYR A 219 -8.55 -1.17 15.98
N ARG A 220 -8.74 -2.40 16.42
CA ARG A 220 -8.92 -2.73 17.83
C ARG A 220 -8.33 -4.10 18.10
N TYR A 221 -7.90 -4.33 19.34
CA TYR A 221 -7.56 -5.68 19.77
C TYR A 221 -8.82 -6.46 20.09
N ILE A 222 -9.06 -7.58 19.37
CA ILE A 222 -10.16 -8.53 19.62
C ILE A 222 -9.51 -9.88 19.91
N ASP A 223 -9.75 -10.42 21.09
CA ASP A 223 -9.14 -11.68 21.57
C ASP A 223 -7.61 -11.70 21.41
N GLY A 224 -6.96 -10.56 21.74
CA GLY A 224 -5.52 -10.39 21.65
C GLY A 224 -4.96 -10.26 20.23
N LYS A 225 -5.83 -10.15 19.21
CA LYS A 225 -5.41 -9.95 17.81
C LYS A 225 -5.76 -8.55 17.34
N LYS A 226 -4.79 -7.85 16.76
CA LYS A 226 -5.02 -6.58 16.06
C LYS A 226 -5.95 -6.83 14.86
N THR A 227 -7.14 -6.25 14.89
CA THR A 227 -8.21 -6.48 13.89
C THR A 227 -8.69 -5.15 13.36
N LYS A 228 -8.75 -4.99 12.03
CA LYS A 228 -9.33 -3.80 11.40
C LYS A 228 -10.83 -3.74 11.71
N VAL A 229 -11.31 -2.54 12.04
CA VAL A 229 -12.70 -2.28 12.42
C VAL A 229 -13.24 -1.05 11.68
N ASP A 230 -14.54 -0.83 11.75
CA ASP A 230 -15.16 0.35 11.15
C ASP A 230 -14.63 1.63 11.79
N PHE A 231 -14.46 2.65 10.97
CA PHE A 231 -13.88 3.93 11.37
C PHE A 231 -14.61 4.56 12.56
N GLY A 232 -13.83 5.04 13.53
CA GLY A 232 -14.33 5.63 14.76
C GLY A 232 -14.83 4.62 15.79
N THR A 233 -14.69 3.31 15.53
CA THR A 233 -15.01 2.27 16.52
C THR A 233 -13.75 1.62 17.12
N GLY A 234 -12.57 1.98 16.61
CA GLY A 234 -11.28 1.46 17.04
C GLY A 234 -10.52 2.38 17.99
N GLU A 235 -9.20 2.26 17.95
CA GLU A 235 -8.26 2.94 18.86
C GLU A 235 -7.58 4.15 18.22
N VAL A 236 -7.79 4.39 16.91
CA VAL A 236 -7.14 5.48 16.18
C VAL A 236 -7.93 6.78 16.33
N ASP A 237 -7.26 7.86 16.72
CA ASP A 237 -7.81 9.21 16.57
C ASP A 237 -7.66 9.65 15.10
N LEU A 238 -8.59 9.19 14.25
CA LEU A 238 -8.56 9.45 12.81
C LEU A 238 -8.59 10.94 12.47
N PRO A 239 -9.41 11.80 13.12
CA PRO A 239 -9.35 13.25 12.88
C PRO A 239 -7.99 13.86 13.19
N LYS A 240 -7.34 13.46 14.31
CA LYS A 240 -5.99 13.90 14.65
C LYS A 240 -4.98 13.43 13.60
N MET A 241 -5.03 12.14 13.22
CA MET A 241 -4.12 11.56 12.24
C MET A 241 -4.18 12.31 10.90
N VAL A 242 -5.39 12.51 10.36
CA VAL A 242 -5.60 13.22 9.09
C VAL A 242 -5.08 14.65 9.16
N LYS A 243 -5.36 15.39 10.26
CA LYS A 243 -4.83 16.75 10.46
C LYS A 243 -3.31 16.79 10.52
N THR A 244 -2.69 15.82 11.19
CA THR A 244 -1.23 15.71 11.27
C THR A 244 -0.61 15.50 9.89
N ILE A 245 -1.18 14.59 9.10
CA ILE A 245 -0.73 14.32 7.72
C ILE A 245 -0.90 15.58 6.84
N GLU A 246 -2.06 16.22 6.87
CA GLU A 246 -2.34 17.42 6.05
C GLU A 246 -1.47 18.61 6.42
N ALA A 247 -1.14 18.77 7.71
CA ALA A 247 -0.24 19.83 8.15
C ALA A 247 1.19 19.65 7.63
N ALA A 248 1.66 18.39 7.50
CA ALA A 248 2.97 18.07 6.97
C ALA A 248 2.99 18.03 5.43
N GLN A 249 1.94 17.48 4.83
CA GLN A 249 1.78 17.29 3.39
C GLN A 249 0.37 17.68 2.94
N PRO A 250 0.11 18.95 2.57
CA PRO A 250 -1.24 19.43 2.22
C PRO A 250 -1.90 18.72 1.03
N HIS A 251 -1.10 18.01 0.23
CA HIS A 251 -1.56 17.24 -0.93
C HIS A 251 -1.23 15.77 -0.80
N ALA A 252 -1.11 15.26 0.44
CA ALA A 252 -0.82 13.86 0.70
C ALA A 252 -1.82 12.93 0.01
N ILE A 253 -1.31 11.84 -0.58
CA ILE A 253 -2.14 10.72 -0.99
C ILE A 253 -2.57 9.97 0.29
N MET A 254 -3.87 9.93 0.53
CA MET A 254 -4.44 9.20 1.67
C MET A 254 -5.46 8.19 1.13
N GLU A 255 -5.18 6.91 1.26
CA GLU A 255 -5.99 5.82 0.75
C GLU A 255 -6.69 5.11 1.91
N LEU A 256 -8.02 5.10 1.89
CA LEU A 256 -8.82 4.33 2.84
C LEU A 256 -8.58 2.84 2.60
N ASP A 257 -8.25 2.11 3.65
CA ASP A 257 -7.80 0.72 3.59
C ASP A 257 -8.47 -0.16 4.64
N GLY A 258 -8.88 -1.37 4.24
CA GLY A 258 -9.40 -2.38 5.15
C GLY A 258 -10.72 -1.98 5.79
N LEU A 259 -11.71 -1.62 4.99
CA LEU A 259 -13.02 -1.18 5.41
C LEU A 259 -13.96 -2.38 5.61
N PRO A 260 -14.25 -2.81 6.85
CA PRO A 260 -15.14 -3.95 7.08
C PRO A 260 -16.58 -3.68 6.59
N ASP A 261 -17.12 -2.51 6.91
CA ASP A 261 -18.37 -1.98 6.38
C ASP A 261 -18.10 -0.68 5.62
N LEU A 262 -18.16 -0.74 4.29
CA LEU A 262 -17.88 0.40 3.42
C LEU A 262 -18.78 1.60 3.70
N ASP A 263 -20.09 1.37 3.86
CA ASP A 263 -21.05 2.45 4.04
C ASP A 263 -20.88 3.13 5.41
N ALA A 264 -20.67 2.34 6.47
CA ALA A 264 -20.41 2.85 7.81
C ALA A 264 -19.10 3.67 7.84
N CYS A 265 -18.02 3.16 7.24
CA CYS A 265 -16.74 3.85 7.17
C CYS A 265 -16.86 5.15 6.36
N LEU A 266 -17.52 5.15 5.20
CA LEU A 266 -17.70 6.36 4.39
C LEU A 266 -18.58 7.40 5.09
N LYS A 267 -19.61 6.98 5.80
CA LYS A 267 -20.42 7.89 6.64
C LYS A 267 -19.53 8.60 7.67
N TYR A 268 -18.67 7.84 8.37
CA TYR A 268 -17.73 8.43 9.33
C TYR A 268 -16.78 9.43 8.66
N VAL A 269 -16.24 9.10 7.49
CA VAL A 269 -15.36 10.00 6.71
C VAL A 269 -16.07 11.30 6.39
N HIS A 270 -17.32 11.25 5.92
CA HIS A 270 -18.09 12.43 5.60
C HIS A 270 -18.40 13.32 6.80
N GLU A 271 -18.71 12.70 7.94
CA GLU A 271 -19.11 13.43 9.16
C GLU A 271 -17.89 14.00 9.93
N ASN A 272 -16.73 13.34 9.87
CA ASN A 272 -15.61 13.65 10.77
C ASN A 272 -14.28 14.02 10.10
N LEU A 273 -14.06 13.63 8.84
CA LEU A 273 -12.75 13.80 8.19
C LEU A 273 -12.76 14.78 7.01
N LEU A 274 -13.91 15.19 6.49
CA LEU A 274 -14.00 16.10 5.34
C LEU A 274 -14.27 17.57 5.74
N ASN A 275 -14.42 17.85 7.02
CA ASN A 275 -14.72 19.20 7.54
C ASN A 275 -13.46 19.97 7.89
#